data_40f07289a9ea5c7f73d97edacf317093
#
_entry.id   40f07289a9ea5c7f73d97edacf317093
#
_cell.length_a   1.000
_cell.length_b   1.000
_cell.length_c   1.000
_cell.angle_alpha   90.00
_cell.angle_beta   90.00
_cell.angle_gamma   90.00
#
_symmetry.space_group_name_H-M   'P 1'
#
loop_
_entity.id
_entity.type
_entity.pdbx_description
1 polymer ?
#
loop_
_entity_poly.entity_id
_entity_poly.type
_entity_poly.pdbx_seq_one_letter_code
_entity_poly.pdbx_strand_id
1 'polypeptide(L)'
;MTVKEKNFSPDLVVWNIQGSNQKYQIGEWKNVQGTYVCEISFEEDGRDYSVGLSVTDKAGNKSEWKDRNYFTIDKTVPQISIQINGIGKQADQVPYFNTERIITFCIQEQNFDKDKVEYNIDAIHGKSRITIKKPVKYQEDGDKYYSRLVLRKEAKYHIQVKCTDKAGNVSETAETKEFIIDTTTPAVHIAGVKQNGIYQGKKIMPQVICKDQYLDRESVEISLKKIDDRNVLKKEWSYERAESENTVQVQWDNIKKTENSDGIYYLQIKGQDKAGNKIKDDFKVVFRVNQRGADFILSHALKKKINKYYLKEAPKIKLREQCVKQTKSRAVILKDNEERKVIGESSITSSVIADKKSERYGWYEKYYNFAKKDFEREGDYRVTFQADTKEKELRFVVDRTPPVVHIGNLDKQIYEEKEHEFTIRV
;
A
#
# COMPACT_ATOMS: atom_id res chain seq x y z
N MET A 1 -50.58 -47.77 -28.13
CA MET A 1 -50.58 -48.78 -29.22
C MET A 1 -51.98 -49.06 -29.63
N THR A 2 -52.24 -49.31 -30.90
CA THR A 2 -53.58 -49.58 -31.43
C THR A 2 -53.52 -50.77 -32.35
N VAL A 3 -54.56 -51.67 -32.27
CA VAL A 3 -54.75 -52.83 -33.16
C VAL A 3 -56.15 -52.79 -33.67
N LYS A 4 -56.35 -52.93 -34.97
CA LYS A 4 -57.67 -53.02 -35.60
C LYS A 4 -57.81 -54.40 -36.18
N GLU A 5 -58.58 -55.26 -35.50
CA GLU A 5 -58.78 -56.65 -35.87
C GLU A 5 -60.14 -57.14 -35.23
N LYS A 6 -60.98 -57.81 -36.03
CA LYS A 6 -62.24 -58.33 -35.52
C LYS A 6 -62.09 -59.58 -34.63
N ASN A 7 -61.12 -60.43 -34.93
CA ASN A 7 -60.79 -61.63 -34.22
C ASN A 7 -59.63 -61.48 -33.27
N PHE A 8 -59.45 -60.27 -32.70
CA PHE A 8 -58.36 -59.92 -31.80
C PHE A 8 -58.47 -60.75 -30.49
N SER A 9 -57.27 -61.15 -30.03
CA SER A 9 -57.15 -61.75 -28.69
C SER A 9 -55.90 -61.12 -28.01
N PRO A 10 -56.07 -60.49 -26.86
CA PRO A 10 -54.93 -59.94 -26.09
C PRO A 10 -53.84 -60.96 -25.79
N ASP A 11 -54.21 -62.22 -25.55
CA ASP A 11 -53.25 -63.27 -25.18
C ASP A 11 -52.35 -63.72 -26.35
N LEU A 12 -52.65 -63.28 -27.57
CA LEU A 12 -51.87 -63.58 -28.77
C LEU A 12 -51.02 -62.37 -29.20
N VAL A 13 -50.83 -61.42 -28.30
CA VAL A 13 -49.92 -60.26 -28.49
C VAL A 13 -48.61 -60.55 -27.82
N VAL A 14 -47.53 -60.45 -28.63
CA VAL A 14 -46.15 -60.57 -28.15
C VAL A 14 -45.52 -59.22 -28.25
N TRP A 15 -45.10 -58.66 -27.10
CA TRP A 15 -44.44 -57.43 -27.02
C TRP A 15 -42.92 -57.62 -27.20
N ASN A 16 -42.27 -56.70 -27.91
CA ASN A 16 -40.81 -56.60 -28.04
C ASN A 16 -40.39 -55.18 -27.62
N ILE A 17 -40.14 -55.01 -26.33
CA ILE A 17 -39.72 -53.74 -25.73
C ILE A 17 -38.25 -53.89 -25.39
N GLN A 18 -37.40 -52.96 -25.91
CA GLN A 18 -35.99 -52.88 -25.64
C GLN A 18 -35.68 -51.55 -25.00
N GLY A 19 -34.60 -51.43 -24.21
CA GLY A 19 -34.17 -50.22 -23.54
C GLY A 19 -33.19 -50.54 -22.42
N SER A 20 -32.47 -49.52 -21.91
CA SER A 20 -31.50 -49.64 -20.83
C SER A 20 -32.18 -50.00 -19.47
N ASN A 21 -33.45 -49.72 -19.31
CA ASN A 21 -34.26 -50.04 -18.14
C ASN A 21 -35.49 -50.85 -18.57
N GLN A 22 -35.82 -51.95 -17.85
CA GLN A 22 -36.93 -52.81 -18.15
C GLN A 22 -38.18 -52.52 -17.26
N LYS A 23 -38.19 -51.39 -16.60
CA LYS A 23 -39.30 -50.95 -15.75
C LYS A 23 -40.32 -50.16 -16.59
N TYR A 24 -41.28 -50.90 -17.09
CA TYR A 24 -42.44 -50.36 -17.79
C TYR A 24 -43.67 -51.16 -17.37
N GLN A 25 -44.83 -50.55 -17.53
CA GLN A 25 -46.13 -51.19 -17.28
C GLN A 25 -46.94 -51.23 -18.59
N ILE A 26 -47.51 -52.42 -18.91
CA ILE A 26 -48.42 -52.62 -20.03
C ILE A 26 -49.81 -52.64 -19.47
N GLY A 27 -50.62 -51.71 -19.90
CA GLY A 27 -52.03 -51.63 -19.49
C GLY A 27 -52.87 -52.70 -20.17
N GLU A 28 -54.13 -52.73 -19.82
CA GLU A 28 -55.16 -53.65 -20.40
C GLU A 28 -55.60 -53.16 -21.79
N TRP A 29 -55.86 -54.10 -22.70
CA TRP A 29 -56.45 -53.80 -24.00
C TRP A 29 -57.91 -53.37 -23.86
N LYS A 30 -58.28 -52.20 -24.37
CA LYS A 30 -59.63 -51.62 -24.37
C LYS A 30 -60.15 -51.55 -25.80
N ASN A 31 -61.36 -52.06 -26.08
CA ASN A 31 -62.02 -51.88 -27.36
C ASN A 31 -62.65 -50.49 -27.46
N VAL A 32 -62.25 -49.68 -28.35
CA VAL A 32 -62.79 -48.35 -28.66
C VAL A 32 -63.26 -48.34 -30.07
N GLN A 33 -64.52 -48.46 -30.30
CA GLN A 33 -65.14 -48.46 -31.65
C GLN A 33 -64.55 -49.43 -32.68
N GLY A 34 -64.23 -50.66 -32.26
CA GLY A 34 -63.60 -51.65 -33.13
C GLY A 34 -62.10 -51.59 -33.28
N THR A 35 -61.49 -50.72 -32.56
CA THR A 35 -60.02 -50.60 -32.46
C THR A 35 -59.62 -50.93 -31.02
N TYR A 36 -58.68 -51.86 -30.84
CA TYR A 36 -58.10 -52.15 -29.53
C TYR A 36 -56.96 -51.22 -29.21
N VAL A 37 -57.03 -50.62 -28.04
CA VAL A 37 -55.98 -49.64 -27.55
C VAL A 37 -55.36 -50.20 -26.29
N CYS A 38 -54.05 -50.18 -26.21
CA CYS A 38 -53.29 -50.51 -25.03
C CYS A 38 -52.25 -49.36 -24.78
N GLU A 39 -52.19 -48.92 -23.54
CA GLU A 39 -51.23 -47.93 -23.06
C GLU A 39 -50.03 -48.64 -22.46
N ILE A 40 -48.84 -48.08 -22.72
CA ILE A 40 -47.60 -48.51 -22.09
C ILE A 40 -47.02 -47.27 -21.36
N SER A 41 -46.73 -47.38 -20.09
CA SER A 41 -46.13 -46.37 -19.27
C SER A 41 -44.71 -46.72 -18.89
N PHE A 42 -43.81 -45.73 -19.00
CA PHE A 42 -42.42 -45.82 -18.57
C PHE A 42 -42.27 -44.89 -17.38
N GLU A 43 -42.02 -45.43 -16.19
CA GLU A 43 -42.03 -44.68 -14.94
C GLU A 43 -40.67 -44.20 -14.50
N GLU A 44 -39.59 -44.80 -14.97
CA GLU A 44 -38.22 -44.50 -14.59
C GLU A 44 -37.38 -44.07 -15.80
N ASP A 45 -36.26 -43.37 -15.50
CA ASP A 45 -35.29 -42.99 -16.50
C ASP A 45 -34.72 -44.20 -17.23
N GLY A 46 -34.57 -44.07 -18.53
CA GLY A 46 -33.99 -45.09 -19.37
C GLY A 46 -33.79 -44.64 -20.80
N ARG A 47 -32.81 -45.22 -21.47
CA ARG A 47 -32.39 -44.84 -22.82
C ARG A 47 -32.62 -45.94 -23.83
N ASP A 48 -32.62 -45.54 -25.10
CA ASP A 48 -32.70 -46.45 -26.22
C ASP A 48 -33.93 -47.38 -26.17
N TYR A 49 -35.03 -46.84 -25.65
CA TYR A 49 -36.31 -47.56 -25.70
C TYR A 49 -36.77 -47.67 -27.15
N SER A 50 -37.13 -48.89 -27.55
CA SER A 50 -37.91 -49.17 -28.73
C SER A 50 -39.06 -50.09 -28.38
N VAL A 51 -40.20 -49.86 -28.99
CA VAL A 51 -41.40 -50.67 -28.74
C VAL A 51 -41.78 -51.35 -30.04
N GLY A 52 -41.95 -52.66 -29.99
CA GLY A 52 -42.50 -53.45 -31.06
C GLY A 52 -43.55 -54.37 -30.54
N LEU A 53 -44.41 -54.82 -31.38
CA LEU A 53 -45.39 -55.87 -31.07
C LEU A 53 -45.66 -56.75 -32.29
N SER A 54 -45.94 -58.01 -31.99
CA SER A 54 -46.46 -58.95 -32.94
C SER A 54 -47.86 -59.42 -32.47
N VAL A 55 -48.80 -59.32 -33.36
CA VAL A 55 -50.21 -59.69 -33.10
C VAL A 55 -50.60 -60.88 -33.97
N THR A 56 -51.14 -61.87 -33.38
CA THR A 56 -51.75 -63.05 -34.09
C THR A 56 -53.23 -63.00 -33.83
N ASP A 57 -54.04 -63.11 -34.89
CA ASP A 57 -55.50 -63.22 -34.72
C ASP A 57 -55.90 -64.63 -34.35
N LYS A 58 -57.19 -64.85 -34.03
CA LYS A 58 -57.72 -66.19 -33.68
C LYS A 58 -57.70 -67.14 -34.87
N ALA A 59 -57.53 -66.70 -36.11
CA ALA A 59 -57.39 -67.52 -37.32
C ALA A 59 -55.94 -67.94 -37.58
N GLY A 60 -54.95 -67.39 -36.84
CA GLY A 60 -53.54 -67.64 -36.99
C GLY A 60 -52.79 -66.65 -37.91
N ASN A 61 -53.46 -65.61 -38.40
CA ASN A 61 -52.79 -64.62 -39.23
C ASN A 61 -51.97 -63.70 -38.32
N LYS A 62 -50.71 -63.47 -38.71
CA LYS A 62 -49.71 -62.69 -37.95
C LYS A 62 -49.42 -61.37 -38.57
N SER A 63 -49.40 -60.34 -37.80
CA SER A 63 -48.86 -59.00 -38.15
C SER A 63 -47.83 -58.56 -37.15
N GLU A 64 -46.71 -57.90 -37.60
CA GLU A 64 -45.67 -57.40 -36.77
C GLU A 64 -45.48 -55.89 -37.03
N TRP A 65 -45.35 -55.16 -35.95
CA TRP A 65 -44.97 -53.78 -35.96
C TRP A 65 -43.71 -53.56 -35.10
N LYS A 66 -42.72 -52.86 -35.60
CA LYS A 66 -41.52 -52.44 -34.88
C LYS A 66 -41.34 -50.96 -35.10
N ASP A 67 -41.25 -50.22 -34.02
CA ASP A 67 -40.77 -48.87 -34.09
C ASP A 67 -39.27 -48.88 -34.42
N ARG A 68 -38.89 -48.06 -35.36
CA ARG A 68 -37.49 -47.86 -35.76
C ARG A 68 -36.87 -46.68 -35.01
N ASN A 69 -37.66 -45.92 -34.25
CA ASN A 69 -37.25 -44.78 -33.49
C ASN A 69 -36.96 -45.22 -32.08
N TYR A 70 -35.82 -44.80 -31.60
CA TYR A 70 -35.45 -44.92 -30.18
C TYR A 70 -35.86 -43.67 -29.47
N PHE A 71 -36.30 -43.78 -28.22
CA PHE A 71 -36.63 -42.67 -27.36
C PHE A 71 -36.00 -42.85 -25.98
N THR A 72 -35.80 -41.75 -25.27
CA THR A 72 -35.26 -41.68 -23.94
C THR A 72 -36.33 -41.10 -22.98
N ILE A 73 -36.47 -41.69 -21.84
CA ILE A 73 -37.18 -41.13 -20.71
C ILE A 73 -36.16 -40.58 -19.75
N ASP A 74 -36.24 -39.32 -19.47
CA ASP A 74 -35.33 -38.60 -18.58
C ASP A 74 -36.13 -37.65 -17.69
N LYS A 75 -36.09 -37.88 -16.39
CA LYS A 75 -36.74 -37.09 -15.35
C LYS A 75 -35.73 -36.48 -14.38
N THR A 76 -34.43 -36.74 -14.62
CA THR A 76 -33.34 -36.26 -13.80
C THR A 76 -33.03 -34.81 -14.14
N VAL A 77 -32.97 -33.95 -13.14
CA VAL A 77 -32.62 -32.54 -13.32
C VAL A 77 -31.11 -32.37 -13.32
N PRO A 78 -30.55 -31.52 -14.19
CA PRO A 78 -29.13 -31.24 -14.19
C PRO A 78 -28.61 -30.72 -12.83
N GLN A 79 -27.44 -31.20 -12.40
CA GLN A 79 -26.78 -30.75 -11.18
C GLN A 79 -25.67 -29.78 -11.53
N ILE A 80 -25.65 -28.58 -10.90
CA ILE A 80 -24.67 -27.54 -11.20
C ILE A 80 -23.86 -27.23 -9.96
N SER A 81 -22.53 -27.15 -10.13
CA SER A 81 -21.62 -26.59 -9.12
C SER A 81 -20.75 -25.50 -9.70
N ILE A 82 -20.43 -24.49 -8.87
CA ILE A 82 -19.61 -23.34 -9.22
C ILE A 82 -18.42 -23.29 -8.27
N GLN A 83 -17.21 -23.22 -8.80
CA GLN A 83 -15.98 -23.12 -8.02
C GLN A 83 -15.20 -21.89 -8.43
N ILE A 84 -14.77 -21.10 -7.44
CA ILE A 84 -13.85 -19.96 -7.59
C ILE A 84 -12.45 -20.46 -7.20
N ASN A 85 -11.47 -20.33 -8.09
CA ASN A 85 -10.11 -20.75 -7.75
C ASN A 85 -9.47 -19.87 -6.68
N GLY A 86 -8.72 -20.49 -5.76
CA GLY A 86 -8.00 -19.83 -4.68
C GLY A 86 -8.88 -19.41 -3.50
N ILE A 87 -8.23 -18.84 -2.49
CA ILE A 87 -8.87 -18.39 -1.26
C ILE A 87 -8.80 -16.86 -1.23
N GLY A 88 -9.93 -16.20 -1.16
CA GLY A 88 -10.02 -14.74 -1.00
C GLY A 88 -9.76 -14.31 0.44
N LYS A 89 -9.19 -13.12 0.60
CA LYS A 89 -9.10 -12.46 1.91
C LYS A 89 -10.50 -12.08 2.37
N GLN A 90 -10.90 -12.56 3.53
CA GLN A 90 -12.23 -12.26 4.07
C GLN A 90 -12.25 -10.88 4.74
N ALA A 91 -13.12 -10.01 4.27
CA ALA A 91 -13.43 -8.74 4.92
C ALA A 91 -14.92 -8.46 4.76
N ASP A 92 -15.59 -7.96 5.81
CA ASP A 92 -17.03 -7.67 5.82
C ASP A 92 -17.89 -8.85 5.34
N GLN A 93 -17.48 -10.08 5.64
CA GLN A 93 -18.12 -11.35 5.21
C GLN A 93 -18.08 -11.59 3.68
N VAL A 94 -17.32 -10.80 2.93
CA VAL A 94 -17.12 -10.91 1.49
C VAL A 94 -15.69 -11.32 1.20
N PRO A 95 -15.43 -12.30 0.30
CA PRO A 95 -14.08 -12.62 -0.15
C PRO A 95 -13.58 -11.58 -1.15
N TYR A 96 -12.39 -11.03 -0.89
CA TYR A 96 -11.66 -10.12 -1.76
C TYR A 96 -10.47 -10.82 -2.39
N PHE A 97 -10.19 -10.52 -3.65
CA PHE A 97 -9.09 -11.09 -4.41
C PHE A 97 -8.28 -9.99 -5.09
N ASN A 98 -6.98 -10.05 -4.97
CA ASN A 98 -6.06 -9.06 -5.58
C ASN A 98 -5.47 -9.51 -6.92
N THR A 99 -6.01 -10.55 -7.51
CA THR A 99 -5.61 -11.05 -8.83
C THR A 99 -6.83 -11.57 -9.59
N GLU A 100 -6.69 -11.81 -10.90
CA GLU A 100 -7.73 -12.43 -11.70
C GLU A 100 -8.24 -13.75 -11.10
N ARG A 101 -9.51 -14.08 -11.35
CA ARG A 101 -10.11 -15.33 -10.90
C ARG A 101 -10.57 -16.18 -12.07
N ILE A 102 -10.40 -17.49 -11.89
CA ILE A 102 -10.97 -18.49 -12.79
C ILE A 102 -12.17 -19.11 -12.08
N ILE A 103 -13.32 -19.00 -12.70
CA ILE A 103 -14.54 -19.63 -12.25
C ILE A 103 -14.71 -20.91 -13.08
N THR A 104 -14.86 -22.05 -12.42
CA THR A 104 -15.15 -23.32 -13.06
C THR A 104 -16.58 -23.70 -12.76
N PHE A 105 -17.36 -23.94 -13.81
CA PHE A 105 -18.70 -24.47 -13.76
C PHE A 105 -18.63 -25.96 -14.11
N CYS A 106 -19.27 -26.81 -13.31
CA CYS A 106 -19.47 -28.20 -13.62
C CYS A 106 -20.98 -28.48 -13.66
N ILE A 107 -21.45 -28.96 -14.81
CA ILE A 107 -22.85 -29.42 -15.00
C ILE A 107 -22.79 -30.91 -15.17
N GLN A 108 -23.43 -31.65 -14.28
CA GLN A 108 -23.56 -33.09 -14.36
C GLN A 108 -24.94 -33.41 -14.90
N GLU A 109 -24.98 -33.97 -16.14
CA GLU A 109 -26.17 -34.29 -16.86
C GLU A 109 -25.87 -35.21 -18.06
N GLN A 110 -26.61 -36.30 -18.19
CA GLN A 110 -26.44 -37.24 -19.31
C GLN A 110 -26.97 -36.70 -20.65
N ASN A 111 -28.10 -35.99 -20.59
CA ASN A 111 -28.77 -35.41 -21.75
C ASN A 111 -28.52 -33.91 -21.87
N PHE A 112 -27.31 -33.50 -21.59
CA PHE A 112 -26.89 -32.11 -21.55
C PHE A 112 -27.17 -31.37 -22.87
N ASP A 113 -27.76 -30.19 -22.76
CA ASP A 113 -27.92 -29.22 -23.84
C ASP A 113 -27.13 -27.97 -23.57
N LYS A 114 -25.97 -27.80 -24.25
CA LYS A 114 -25.09 -26.64 -24.09
C LYS A 114 -25.75 -25.31 -24.46
N ASP A 115 -26.74 -25.35 -25.35
CA ASP A 115 -27.40 -24.16 -25.88
C ASP A 115 -28.50 -23.64 -24.94
N LYS A 116 -28.85 -24.44 -23.94
CA LYS A 116 -29.83 -24.12 -22.91
C LYS A 116 -29.22 -23.83 -21.53
N VAL A 117 -27.93 -23.47 -21.48
CA VAL A 117 -27.28 -23.00 -20.26
C VAL A 117 -27.41 -21.48 -20.17
N GLU A 118 -28.04 -21.03 -19.10
CA GLU A 118 -28.27 -19.63 -18.81
C GLU A 118 -27.29 -19.15 -17.75
N TYR A 119 -26.52 -18.09 -18.07
CA TYR A 119 -25.63 -17.40 -17.14
C TYR A 119 -26.15 -16.00 -16.88
N ASN A 120 -26.34 -15.66 -15.61
CA ASN A 120 -26.54 -14.29 -15.16
C ASN A 120 -25.29 -13.87 -14.36
N ILE A 121 -24.50 -12.94 -14.90
CA ILE A 121 -23.24 -12.50 -14.31
C ILE A 121 -23.38 -11.03 -13.99
N ASP A 122 -23.63 -10.73 -12.71
CA ASP A 122 -23.61 -9.37 -12.22
C ASP A 122 -22.16 -8.98 -11.89
N ALA A 123 -21.69 -7.91 -12.51
CA ALA A 123 -20.37 -7.34 -12.30
C ALA A 123 -20.50 -5.81 -12.17
N ILE A 124 -20.23 -5.28 -10.99
CA ILE A 124 -20.41 -3.85 -10.67
C ILE A 124 -19.08 -3.26 -10.22
N HIS A 125 -18.60 -2.26 -10.93
CA HIS A 125 -17.45 -1.44 -10.54
C HIS A 125 -17.91 -0.01 -10.25
N GLY A 126 -17.80 0.40 -8.99
CA GLY A 126 -18.36 1.67 -8.52
C GLY A 126 -19.88 1.73 -8.73
N LYS A 127 -20.34 2.60 -9.62
CA LYS A 127 -21.75 2.73 -9.99
C LYS A 127 -22.08 2.12 -11.37
N SER A 128 -21.09 1.52 -12.03
CA SER A 128 -21.23 1.04 -13.40
C SER A 128 -21.31 -0.48 -13.47
N ARG A 129 -22.25 -1.01 -14.25
CA ARG A 129 -22.32 -2.43 -14.57
C ARG A 129 -21.34 -2.76 -15.70
N ILE A 130 -20.58 -3.84 -15.54
CA ILE A 130 -19.62 -4.34 -16.52
C ILE A 130 -20.23 -5.54 -17.25
N THR A 131 -20.16 -5.54 -18.57
CA THR A 131 -20.54 -6.71 -19.38
C THR A 131 -19.42 -7.74 -19.36
N ILE A 132 -19.76 -8.98 -18.98
CA ILE A 132 -18.88 -10.14 -19.00
C ILE A 132 -19.35 -11.11 -20.07
N LYS A 133 -18.40 -11.60 -20.90
CA LYS A 133 -18.71 -12.64 -21.89
C LYS A 133 -18.94 -13.97 -21.19
N LYS A 134 -20.07 -14.61 -21.50
CA LYS A 134 -20.44 -15.93 -21.00
C LYS A 134 -19.51 -17.03 -21.54
N PRO A 135 -19.29 -18.13 -20.78
CA PRO A 135 -18.60 -19.30 -21.33
C PRO A 135 -19.42 -19.93 -22.47
N VAL A 136 -18.75 -20.38 -23.51
CA VAL A 136 -19.39 -21.01 -24.69
C VAL A 136 -18.77 -22.38 -25.03
N LYS A 137 -17.68 -22.73 -24.34
CA LYS A 137 -16.97 -23.98 -24.58
C LYS A 137 -17.09 -24.86 -23.35
N TYR A 138 -17.39 -26.14 -23.61
CA TYR A 138 -17.46 -27.16 -22.58
C TYR A 138 -16.45 -28.26 -22.86
N GLN A 139 -15.83 -28.77 -21.81
CA GLN A 139 -15.01 -29.95 -21.81
C GLN A 139 -15.84 -31.07 -21.18
N GLU A 140 -16.03 -32.17 -21.90
CA GLU A 140 -16.78 -33.34 -21.48
C GLU A 140 -15.87 -34.32 -20.75
N ASP A 141 -16.41 -34.90 -19.65
CA ASP A 141 -15.78 -35.97 -18.91
C ASP A 141 -16.93 -36.88 -18.37
N GLY A 142 -17.31 -37.86 -19.17
CA GLY A 142 -18.48 -38.71 -18.90
C GLY A 142 -19.79 -37.94 -18.95
N ASP A 143 -20.52 -37.89 -17.84
CA ASP A 143 -21.74 -37.10 -17.68
C ASP A 143 -21.51 -35.68 -17.13
N LYS A 144 -20.22 -35.24 -17.03
CA LYS A 144 -19.83 -33.94 -16.51
C LYS A 144 -19.32 -33.05 -17.61
N TYR A 145 -19.84 -31.82 -17.62
CA TYR A 145 -19.49 -30.78 -18.59
C TYR A 145 -18.89 -29.58 -17.87
N TYR A 146 -17.61 -29.32 -18.12
CA TYR A 146 -16.87 -28.25 -17.47
C TYR A 146 -16.75 -27.06 -18.43
N SER A 147 -17.07 -25.88 -17.89
CA SER A 147 -16.74 -24.61 -18.57
C SER A 147 -15.99 -23.68 -17.65
N ARG A 148 -15.21 -22.75 -18.24
CA ARG A 148 -14.37 -21.83 -17.48
C ARG A 148 -14.61 -20.38 -17.90
N LEU A 149 -14.63 -19.50 -16.89
CA LEU A 149 -14.73 -18.06 -17.04
C LEU A 149 -13.55 -17.40 -16.33
N VAL A 150 -12.79 -16.58 -17.06
CA VAL A 150 -11.67 -15.81 -16.48
C VAL A 150 -12.13 -14.37 -16.24
N LEU A 151 -12.12 -13.95 -14.98
CA LEU A 151 -12.50 -12.63 -14.55
C LEU A 151 -11.24 -11.81 -14.26
N ARG A 152 -10.98 -10.78 -15.09
CA ARG A 152 -9.80 -9.90 -14.99
C ARG A 152 -10.12 -8.48 -14.55
N LYS A 153 -11.38 -8.09 -14.67
CA LYS A 153 -11.79 -6.72 -14.36
C LYS A 153 -12.07 -6.58 -12.88
N GLU A 154 -11.71 -5.43 -12.33
CA GLU A 154 -12.09 -5.05 -10.98
C GLU A 154 -13.59 -4.81 -10.90
N ALA A 155 -14.25 -5.55 -10.02
CA ALA A 155 -15.67 -5.40 -9.77
C ALA A 155 -16.11 -6.24 -8.56
N LYS A 156 -17.29 -5.95 -8.08
CA LYS A 156 -18.09 -6.84 -7.24
C LYS A 156 -18.89 -7.77 -8.15
N TYR A 157 -18.77 -9.07 -7.93
CA TYR A 157 -19.37 -10.12 -8.75
C TYR A 157 -20.39 -10.92 -7.96
N HIS A 158 -21.47 -11.28 -8.65
CA HIS A 158 -22.42 -12.33 -8.27
C HIS A 158 -22.78 -13.12 -9.54
N ILE A 159 -22.70 -14.45 -9.48
CA ILE A 159 -22.87 -15.31 -10.65
C ILE A 159 -23.94 -16.33 -10.35
N GLN A 160 -24.92 -16.45 -11.26
CA GLN A 160 -25.99 -17.43 -11.22
C GLN A 160 -25.97 -18.23 -12.53
N VAL A 161 -26.22 -19.55 -12.40
CA VAL A 161 -26.26 -20.46 -13.55
C VAL A 161 -27.45 -21.38 -13.43
N LYS A 162 -28.14 -21.61 -14.55
CA LYS A 162 -29.25 -22.50 -14.71
C LYS A 162 -29.08 -23.29 -15.99
N CYS A 163 -29.53 -24.55 -16.01
CA CYS A 163 -29.46 -25.42 -17.18
C CYS A 163 -30.80 -26.12 -17.41
N THR A 164 -31.21 -26.22 -18.67
CA THR A 164 -32.29 -27.09 -19.10
C THR A 164 -31.71 -28.18 -19.98
N ASP A 165 -32.00 -29.45 -19.70
CA ASP A 165 -31.50 -30.57 -20.51
C ASP A 165 -32.33 -30.75 -21.82
N LYS A 166 -31.98 -31.77 -22.60
CA LYS A 166 -32.70 -32.09 -23.85
C LYS A 166 -34.13 -32.60 -23.63
N ALA A 167 -34.40 -33.16 -22.46
CA ALA A 167 -35.76 -33.65 -22.11
C ALA A 167 -36.67 -32.53 -21.56
N GLY A 168 -36.08 -31.37 -21.21
CA GLY A 168 -36.81 -30.24 -20.68
C GLY A 168 -36.77 -30.12 -19.15
N ASN A 169 -35.99 -30.98 -18.47
CA ASN A 169 -35.80 -30.85 -17.01
C ASN A 169 -34.90 -29.65 -16.70
N VAL A 170 -35.29 -28.85 -15.72
CA VAL A 170 -34.65 -27.60 -15.37
C VAL A 170 -33.95 -27.74 -14.03
N SER A 171 -32.66 -27.41 -13.99
CA SER A 171 -31.88 -27.40 -12.76
C SER A 171 -32.40 -26.38 -11.73
N GLU A 172 -32.04 -26.56 -10.47
CA GLU A 172 -32.02 -25.44 -9.54
C GLU A 172 -31.01 -24.39 -9.99
N THR A 173 -31.17 -23.14 -9.54
CA THR A 173 -30.22 -22.10 -9.82
C THR A 173 -29.02 -22.27 -8.88
N ALA A 174 -27.86 -22.57 -9.44
CA ALA A 174 -26.61 -22.52 -8.71
C ALA A 174 -26.07 -21.07 -8.69
N GLU A 175 -25.59 -20.61 -7.54
CA GLU A 175 -25.08 -19.25 -7.41
C GLU A 175 -23.82 -19.16 -6.54
N THR A 176 -23.00 -18.14 -6.78
CA THR A 176 -21.90 -17.77 -5.89
C THR A 176 -22.40 -16.85 -4.78
N LYS A 177 -21.71 -16.84 -3.64
CA LYS A 177 -21.75 -15.64 -2.79
C LYS A 177 -21.16 -14.45 -3.54
N GLU A 178 -21.48 -13.23 -3.11
CA GLU A 178 -20.81 -12.05 -3.62
C GLU A 178 -19.30 -12.13 -3.34
N PHE A 179 -18.48 -11.69 -4.29
CA PHE A 179 -17.04 -11.57 -4.12
C PHE A 179 -16.51 -10.37 -4.90
N ILE A 180 -15.32 -9.88 -4.52
CA ILE A 180 -14.72 -8.69 -5.11
C ILE A 180 -13.34 -9.03 -5.67
N ILE A 181 -13.08 -8.57 -6.87
CA ILE A 181 -11.74 -8.52 -7.46
C ILE A 181 -11.31 -7.06 -7.44
N ASP A 182 -10.20 -6.78 -6.77
CA ASP A 182 -9.57 -5.47 -6.67
C ASP A 182 -8.05 -5.64 -6.74
N THR A 183 -7.44 -5.12 -7.79
CA THR A 183 -6.01 -5.25 -8.10
C THR A 183 -5.25 -3.95 -7.93
N THR A 184 -5.97 -2.87 -7.58
CA THR A 184 -5.42 -1.52 -7.43
C THR A 184 -4.87 -1.32 -6.03
N THR A 185 -3.67 -0.75 -5.93
CA THR A 185 -3.07 -0.40 -4.64
C THR A 185 -3.60 0.94 -4.12
N PRO A 186 -3.73 1.14 -2.80
CA PRO A 186 -4.13 2.42 -2.24
C PRO A 186 -3.26 3.58 -2.71
N ALA A 187 -3.91 4.67 -3.13
CA ALA A 187 -3.26 5.89 -3.57
C ALA A 187 -2.89 6.77 -2.37
N VAL A 188 -1.65 7.29 -2.36
CA VAL A 188 -1.14 8.18 -1.32
C VAL A 188 -0.83 9.54 -1.91
N HIS A 189 -1.38 10.59 -1.31
CA HIS A 189 -1.07 11.98 -1.61
C HIS A 189 -0.46 12.66 -0.40
N ILE A 190 0.65 13.40 -0.61
CA ILE A 190 1.33 14.16 0.43
C ILE A 190 1.31 15.65 0.06
N ALA A 191 0.95 16.49 1.01
CA ALA A 191 0.97 17.94 0.90
C ALA A 191 1.78 18.58 2.05
N GLY A 192 2.15 19.84 1.88
CA GLY A 192 2.91 20.63 2.86
C GLY A 192 4.41 20.33 2.90
N VAL A 193 4.84 19.13 2.49
CA VAL A 193 6.24 18.72 2.40
C VAL A 193 6.50 17.89 1.13
N LYS A 194 7.77 17.83 0.69
CA LYS A 194 8.20 17.04 -0.46
C LYS A 194 9.53 16.36 -0.22
N GLN A 195 9.79 15.31 -0.98
CA GLN A 195 11.05 14.57 -0.94
C GLN A 195 12.24 15.52 -1.10
N ASN A 196 13.23 15.43 -0.18
CA ASN A 196 14.42 16.26 -0.09
C ASN A 196 14.15 17.77 0.08
N GLY A 197 12.91 18.15 0.44
CA GLY A 197 12.57 19.54 0.72
C GLY A 197 13.34 20.09 1.92
N ILE A 198 13.72 21.38 1.88
CA ILE A 198 14.36 22.10 2.97
C ILE A 198 13.45 23.28 3.33
N TYR A 199 13.03 23.34 4.59
CA TYR A 199 12.05 24.31 5.08
C TYR A 199 12.67 25.21 6.13
N GLN A 200 12.60 26.53 5.90
CA GLN A 200 13.14 27.58 6.78
C GLN A 200 12.19 28.77 6.79
N GLY A 201 11.84 29.27 7.96
CA GLY A 201 11.04 30.49 8.13
C GLY A 201 9.59 30.41 7.61
N LYS A 202 9.11 29.22 7.20
CA LYS A 202 7.75 29.01 6.68
C LYS A 202 6.93 28.15 7.63
N LYS A 203 5.62 28.21 7.48
CA LYS A 203 4.70 27.29 8.10
C LYS A 203 4.91 25.89 7.50
N ILE A 204 5.17 24.89 8.34
CA ILE A 204 5.45 23.51 7.92
C ILE A 204 4.38 22.63 8.53
N MET A 205 3.42 22.22 7.72
CA MET A 205 2.27 21.41 8.12
C MET A 205 2.18 20.21 7.16
N PRO A 206 2.84 19.11 7.45
CA PRO A 206 2.72 17.91 6.65
C PRO A 206 1.29 17.38 6.66
N GLN A 207 0.82 16.92 5.51
CA GLN A 207 -0.48 16.29 5.35
C GLN A 207 -0.32 15.03 4.52
N VAL A 208 -1.07 13.99 4.86
CA VAL A 208 -1.15 12.73 4.13
C VAL A 208 -2.60 12.37 3.91
N ILE A 209 -2.93 11.98 2.71
CA ILE A 209 -4.23 11.42 2.34
C ILE A 209 -3.95 10.06 1.69
N CYS A 210 -4.47 9.00 2.29
CA CYS A 210 -4.50 7.66 1.74
C CYS A 210 -5.92 7.33 1.31
N LYS A 211 -6.11 6.92 0.05
CA LYS A 211 -7.43 6.69 -0.53
C LYS A 211 -7.47 5.44 -1.38
N ASP A 212 -8.53 4.65 -1.19
CA ASP A 212 -8.84 3.48 -2.00
C ASP A 212 -10.32 3.13 -1.88
N GLN A 213 -10.91 2.49 -2.91
CA GLN A 213 -12.32 2.09 -2.87
C GLN A 213 -12.63 1.09 -1.76
N TYR A 214 -11.67 0.21 -1.49
CA TYR A 214 -11.78 -0.86 -0.49
C TYR A 214 -10.68 -0.76 0.57
N LEU A 215 -10.35 0.45 1.00
CA LEU A 215 -9.28 0.70 1.98
C LEU A 215 -9.49 -0.09 3.27
N ASP A 216 -8.47 -0.81 3.69
CA ASP A 216 -8.39 -1.41 5.03
C ASP A 216 -7.83 -0.34 6.00
N ARG A 217 -8.72 0.51 6.52
CA ARG A 217 -8.35 1.69 7.34
C ARG A 217 -7.57 1.33 8.59
N GLU A 218 -7.85 0.18 9.17
CA GLU A 218 -7.17 -0.31 10.39
C GLU A 218 -5.71 -0.67 10.09
N SER A 219 -5.42 -1.08 8.86
CA SER A 219 -4.05 -1.39 8.41
C SER A 219 -3.20 -0.13 8.13
N VAL A 220 -3.83 1.05 8.00
CA VAL A 220 -3.13 2.28 7.61
C VAL A 220 -2.39 2.89 8.78
N GLU A 221 -1.08 2.76 8.76
CA GLU A 221 -0.15 3.38 9.70
C GLU A 221 0.54 4.57 9.04
N ILE A 222 0.40 5.75 9.65
CA ILE A 222 1.05 6.98 9.19
C ILE A 222 1.85 7.55 10.35
N SER A 223 3.14 7.82 10.13
CA SER A 223 4.03 8.34 11.16
C SER A 223 4.95 9.43 10.64
N LEU A 224 5.15 10.46 11.45
CA LEU A 224 6.15 11.50 11.24
C LEU A 224 7.22 11.36 12.34
N LYS A 225 8.44 11.06 11.92
CA LYS A 225 9.58 10.86 12.83
C LYS A 225 10.71 11.80 12.45
N LYS A 226 11.41 12.33 13.44
CA LYS A 226 12.68 13.05 13.24
C LYS A 226 13.82 12.06 13.46
N ILE A 227 14.90 12.11 12.70
CA ILE A 227 16.09 11.32 13.00
C ILE A 227 16.74 11.89 14.25
N ASP A 228 16.74 11.12 15.32
CA ASP A 228 17.77 11.16 16.34
C ASP A 228 18.25 9.73 16.59
N ASP A 229 19.44 9.63 17.14
CA ASP A 229 20.22 8.41 17.29
C ASP A 229 19.68 7.42 18.31
N ARG A 230 18.61 7.75 19.04
CA ARG A 230 18.08 6.91 20.11
C ARG A 230 16.82 6.15 19.73
N ASN A 231 16.38 6.20 18.46
CA ASN A 231 15.09 5.62 18.03
C ASN A 231 13.88 6.06 18.89
N VAL A 232 14.01 7.14 19.65
CA VAL A 232 12.99 7.59 20.58
C VAL A 232 12.78 9.08 20.42
N LEU A 233 12.16 9.48 19.32
CA LEU A 233 11.47 10.74 19.34
C LEU A 233 10.06 10.57 19.83
N LYS A 234 9.98 10.67 21.13
CA LYS A 234 8.75 11.01 21.84
C LYS A 234 8.54 12.52 21.87
N LYS A 235 8.60 13.20 20.73
CA LYS A 235 7.85 14.41 20.55
C LYS A 235 6.78 14.12 19.52
N GLU A 236 5.66 13.67 20.00
CA GLU A 236 4.44 13.56 19.23
C GLU A 236 4.08 14.97 18.80
N TRP A 237 4.29 15.27 17.52
CA TRP A 237 3.61 16.43 16.95
C TRP A 237 2.14 16.12 16.95
N SER A 238 1.35 17.03 17.51
CA SER A 238 -0.10 16.94 17.45
C SER A 238 -0.53 16.79 16.00
N TYR A 239 -1.46 15.90 15.75
CA TYR A 239 -2.07 15.71 14.45
C TYR A 239 -3.56 15.44 14.59
N GLU A 240 -4.28 15.78 13.56
CA GLU A 240 -5.67 15.39 13.38
C GLU A 240 -5.73 14.21 12.41
N ARG A 241 -6.43 13.14 12.80
CA ARG A 241 -6.73 12.00 11.94
C ARG A 241 -8.21 12.01 11.63
N ALA A 242 -8.56 12.12 10.35
CA ALA A 242 -9.91 12.02 9.85
C ALA A 242 -10.04 10.78 8.96
N GLU A 243 -11.16 10.08 9.10
CA GLU A 243 -11.45 8.87 8.33
C GLU A 243 -12.82 8.95 7.68
N SER A 244 -12.92 8.42 6.49
CA SER A 244 -14.17 8.06 5.83
C SER A 244 -14.08 6.62 5.35
N GLU A 245 -15.13 6.09 4.76
CA GLU A 245 -15.16 4.71 4.27
C GLU A 245 -13.94 4.34 3.41
N ASN A 246 -13.52 5.28 2.56
CA ASN A 246 -12.50 5.06 1.51
C ASN A 246 -11.23 5.88 1.71
N THR A 247 -11.08 6.58 2.83
CA THR A 247 -10.00 7.56 3.00
C THR A 247 -9.54 7.61 4.45
N VAL A 248 -8.22 7.64 4.63
CA VAL A 248 -7.57 8.04 5.87
C VAL A 248 -6.74 9.29 5.59
N GLN A 249 -6.98 10.34 6.35
CA GLN A 249 -6.26 11.61 6.27
C GLN A 249 -5.59 11.91 7.60
N VAL A 250 -4.33 12.32 7.57
CA VAL A 250 -3.58 12.82 8.73
C VAL A 250 -3.02 14.19 8.41
N GLN A 251 -3.25 15.14 9.29
CA GLN A 251 -2.74 16.50 9.22
C GLN A 251 -1.98 16.81 10.50
N TRP A 252 -0.69 17.14 10.39
CA TRP A 252 0.10 17.58 11.54
C TRP A 252 0.01 19.08 11.74
N ASP A 253 0.14 19.47 13.01
CA ASP A 253 0.31 20.86 13.38
C ASP A 253 1.59 21.45 12.80
N ASN A 254 1.66 22.78 12.76
CA ASN A 254 2.85 23.46 12.29
C ASN A 254 4.08 23.12 13.14
N ILE A 255 5.15 22.63 12.49
CA ILE A 255 6.45 22.42 13.12
C ILE A 255 7.05 23.79 13.46
N LYS A 256 6.77 24.26 14.69
CA LYS A 256 7.18 25.58 15.18
C LYS A 256 8.69 25.66 15.39
N LYS A 257 9.24 26.88 15.32
CA LYS A 257 10.65 27.16 15.63
C LYS A 257 10.90 26.97 17.13
N THR A 258 11.46 25.82 17.49
CA THR A 258 11.90 25.50 18.87
C THR A 258 13.35 25.03 18.84
N GLU A 259 13.96 24.85 20.00
CA GLU A 259 15.35 24.36 20.10
C GLU A 259 15.55 22.99 19.42
N ASN A 260 14.51 22.17 19.39
CA ASN A 260 14.56 20.81 18.87
C ASN A 260 13.83 20.64 17.53
N SER A 261 13.41 21.71 16.85
CA SER A 261 12.67 21.59 15.59
C SER A 261 13.56 21.29 14.39
N ASP A 262 14.81 21.74 14.42
CA ASP A 262 15.72 21.52 13.30
C ASP A 262 16.15 20.06 13.23
N GLY A 263 16.15 19.50 12.03
CA GLY A 263 16.50 18.09 11.83
C GLY A 263 16.04 17.52 10.51
N ILE A 264 16.25 16.22 10.36
CA ILE A 264 15.81 15.43 9.22
C ILE A 264 14.57 14.65 9.64
N TYR A 265 13.52 14.79 8.88
CA TYR A 265 12.21 14.20 9.15
C TYR A 265 11.89 13.11 8.15
N TYR A 266 11.27 12.04 8.65
CA TYR A 266 10.72 10.94 7.87
C TYR A 266 9.21 10.90 8.06
N LEU A 267 8.50 11.07 6.97
CA LEU A 267 7.08 10.79 6.86
C LEU A 267 6.94 9.40 6.23
N GLN A 268 6.44 8.45 6.98
CA GLN A 268 6.30 7.05 6.55
C GLN A 268 4.84 6.64 6.57
N ILE A 269 4.44 5.90 5.52
CA ILE A 269 3.08 5.40 5.36
C ILE A 269 3.17 3.92 5.04
N LYS A 270 2.34 3.12 5.71
CA LYS A 270 2.13 1.70 5.46
C LYS A 270 0.65 1.42 5.47
N GLY A 271 0.23 0.36 4.84
CA GLY A 271 -1.14 -0.09 4.82
C GLY A 271 -1.45 -0.93 3.59
N GLN A 272 -2.68 -1.35 3.49
CA GLN A 272 -3.21 -2.15 2.39
C GLN A 272 -4.71 -1.89 2.23
N ASP A 273 -5.29 -2.42 1.17
CA ASP A 273 -6.73 -2.53 1.01
C ASP A 273 -7.27 -3.88 1.56
N LYS A 274 -8.56 -4.09 1.45
CA LYS A 274 -9.26 -5.31 1.87
C LYS A 274 -8.88 -6.53 1.01
N ALA A 275 -8.44 -6.32 -0.24
CA ALA A 275 -7.94 -7.37 -1.11
C ALA A 275 -6.47 -7.76 -0.79
N GLY A 276 -5.77 -6.94 0.00
CA GLY A 276 -4.38 -7.14 0.39
C GLY A 276 -3.38 -6.50 -0.55
N ASN A 277 -3.80 -5.58 -1.44
CA ASN A 277 -2.86 -4.78 -2.20
C ASN A 277 -2.20 -3.77 -1.26
N LYS A 278 -0.90 -3.86 -1.10
CA LYS A 278 -0.14 -3.01 -0.19
C LYS A 278 0.19 -1.67 -0.81
N ILE A 279 0.17 -0.61 -0.01
CA ILE A 279 0.91 0.61 -0.32
C ILE A 279 2.36 0.18 -0.56
N LYS A 280 3.01 0.74 -1.61
CA LYS A 280 4.41 0.37 -1.93
C LYS A 280 5.25 0.35 -0.66
N ASP A 281 5.92 -0.78 -0.42
CA ASP A 281 6.88 -0.91 0.67
C ASP A 281 7.89 0.24 0.55
N ASP A 282 8.22 0.90 1.66
CA ASP A 282 9.08 2.09 1.71
C ASP A 282 8.50 3.42 1.19
N PHE A 283 7.18 3.57 1.12
CA PHE A 283 6.64 4.90 0.84
C PHE A 283 7.01 5.84 1.99
N LYS A 284 8.08 6.59 1.78
CA LYS A 284 8.58 7.58 2.74
C LYS A 284 8.99 8.86 2.04
N VAL A 285 8.70 9.99 2.69
CA VAL A 285 9.21 11.30 2.29
C VAL A 285 10.19 11.76 3.34
N VAL A 286 11.41 12.08 2.89
CA VAL A 286 12.46 12.63 3.74
C VAL A 286 12.58 14.11 3.45
N PHE A 287 12.50 14.95 4.48
CA PHE A 287 12.65 16.39 4.37
C PHE A 287 13.46 16.96 5.55
N ARG A 288 13.92 18.19 5.40
CA ARG A 288 14.74 18.87 6.39
C ARG A 288 14.03 20.13 6.90
N VAL A 289 14.06 20.33 8.20
CA VAL A 289 13.61 21.56 8.85
C VAL A 289 14.83 22.30 9.37
N ASN A 290 14.99 23.57 9.00
CA ASN A 290 16.10 24.43 9.36
C ASN A 290 15.57 25.80 9.82
N GLN A 291 14.82 25.83 10.90
CA GLN A 291 14.17 27.06 11.41
C GLN A 291 15.18 28.00 12.11
N ARG A 292 16.23 27.45 12.68
CA ARG A 292 17.22 28.19 13.48
C ARG A 292 18.46 28.58 12.66
N GLY A 293 18.77 27.84 11.60
CA GLY A 293 19.98 28.00 10.80
C GLY A 293 21.18 27.27 11.39
N ALA A 294 22.38 27.74 11.10
CA ALA A 294 23.60 27.11 11.58
C ALA A 294 23.87 27.39 13.07
N ASP A 295 24.41 26.38 13.75
CA ASP A 295 24.95 26.49 15.11
C ASP A 295 26.48 26.61 15.05
N PHE A 296 27.03 27.57 15.79
CA PHE A 296 28.48 27.74 15.94
C PHE A 296 28.95 27.25 17.32
N ILE A 297 29.77 26.22 17.33
CA ILE A 297 30.22 25.51 18.53
C ILE A 297 31.69 25.77 18.79
N LEU A 298 32.01 26.31 19.96
CA LEU A 298 33.35 26.53 20.50
C LEU A 298 33.61 25.55 21.64
N SER A 299 34.85 25.08 21.79
CA SER A 299 35.23 24.32 22.98
C SER A 299 35.08 25.19 24.24
N HIS A 300 34.74 24.54 25.38
CA HIS A 300 34.60 25.25 26.65
C HIS A 300 35.87 26.02 27.03
N ALA A 301 37.06 25.42 26.85
CA ALA A 301 38.35 26.05 27.14
C ALA A 301 38.59 27.30 26.30
N LEU A 302 38.28 27.26 24.99
CA LEU A 302 38.41 28.42 24.11
C LEU A 302 37.40 29.51 24.49
N LYS A 303 36.17 29.16 24.76
CA LYS A 303 35.15 30.10 25.23
C LYS A 303 35.57 30.82 26.51
N LYS A 304 36.10 30.10 27.50
CA LYS A 304 36.61 30.64 28.77
C LYS A 304 37.80 31.57 28.51
N LYS A 305 38.71 31.22 27.58
CA LYS A 305 39.88 32.06 27.19
C LYS A 305 39.40 33.34 26.53
N ILE A 306 38.58 33.31 25.53
CA ILE A 306 38.11 34.49 24.77
C ILE A 306 37.26 35.42 25.69
N ASN A 307 36.51 34.89 26.62
CA ASN A 307 35.70 35.67 27.56
C ASN A 307 36.55 36.56 28.51
N LYS A 308 37.90 36.32 28.61
CA LYS A 308 38.76 37.20 29.35
C LYS A 308 39.04 38.54 28.63
N TYR A 309 38.74 38.58 27.35
CA TYR A 309 38.95 39.71 26.43
C TYR A 309 40.42 40.07 26.19
N TYR A 310 41.23 40.32 27.22
CA TYR A 310 42.67 40.58 27.11
C TYR A 310 43.49 39.30 27.28
N LEU A 311 44.34 39.01 26.30
CA LEU A 311 45.11 37.77 26.23
C LEU A 311 46.60 38.06 26.12
N LYS A 312 47.41 37.56 27.04
CA LYS A 312 48.89 37.60 26.96
C LYS A 312 49.43 36.75 25.82
N GLU A 313 48.68 35.73 25.38
CA GLU A 313 49.11 34.82 24.32
C GLU A 313 48.05 34.73 23.20
N ALA A 314 48.52 34.68 21.96
CA ALA A 314 47.69 34.44 20.80
C ALA A 314 46.86 33.15 20.96
N PRO A 315 45.55 33.20 20.75
CA PRO A 315 44.72 32.01 20.84
C PRO A 315 44.89 31.15 19.56
N LYS A 316 44.71 29.83 19.68
CA LYS A 316 44.38 28.95 18.58
C LYS A 316 42.88 28.82 18.54
N ILE A 317 42.22 29.29 17.49
CA ILE A 317 40.78 29.27 17.37
C ILE A 317 40.38 28.07 16.54
N LYS A 318 39.61 27.18 17.12
CA LYS A 318 38.89 26.09 16.46
C LYS A 318 37.39 26.27 16.71
N LEU A 319 36.64 26.45 15.64
CA LEU A 319 35.20 26.57 15.68
C LEU A 319 34.59 25.52 14.77
N ARG A 320 33.49 24.91 15.20
CA ARG A 320 32.70 23.95 14.44
C ARG A 320 31.35 24.59 14.16
N GLU A 321 31.01 24.66 12.87
CA GLU A 321 29.67 24.98 12.40
C GLU A 321 28.89 23.68 12.16
N GLN A 322 27.66 23.63 12.59
CA GLN A 322 26.74 22.49 12.31
C GLN A 322 25.41 23.00 11.76
N CYS A 323 24.93 22.41 10.67
CA CYS A 323 23.65 22.75 10.08
C CYS A 323 22.98 21.52 9.45
N VAL A 324 21.67 21.46 9.50
CA VAL A 324 20.88 20.36 8.89
C VAL A 324 20.97 20.37 7.36
N LYS A 325 21.35 21.49 6.76
CA LYS A 325 21.60 21.66 5.33
C LYS A 325 23.02 22.15 5.07
N GLN A 326 23.47 22.00 3.84
CA GLN A 326 24.72 22.64 3.42
C GLN A 326 24.55 24.15 3.40
N THR A 327 25.53 24.87 3.93
CA THR A 327 25.57 26.33 4.07
C THR A 327 26.65 26.94 3.18
N LYS A 328 26.51 28.20 2.79
CA LYS A 328 27.62 29.00 2.26
C LYS A 328 28.32 29.64 3.44
N SER A 329 29.63 29.38 3.59
CA SER A 329 30.36 29.71 4.80
C SER A 329 31.63 30.48 4.52
N ARG A 330 31.95 31.45 5.38
CA ARG A 330 33.20 32.19 5.38
C ARG A 330 33.59 32.66 6.77
N ALA A 331 34.83 33.02 6.95
CA ALA A 331 35.26 33.71 8.16
C ALA A 331 36.26 34.85 7.82
N VAL A 332 36.20 35.91 8.61
CA VAL A 332 37.01 37.11 8.43
C VAL A 332 37.72 37.45 9.74
N ILE A 333 39.02 37.74 9.68
CA ILE A 333 39.79 38.29 10.78
C ILE A 333 40.03 39.77 10.49
N LEU A 334 39.54 40.63 11.39
CA LEU A 334 39.93 42.04 11.46
C LEU A 334 40.88 42.24 12.63
N LYS A 335 41.92 43.06 12.44
CA LYS A 335 42.81 43.55 13.49
C LYS A 335 42.79 45.07 13.45
N ASP A 336 42.52 45.71 14.56
CA ASP A 336 42.40 47.18 14.67
C ASP A 336 41.46 47.76 13.59
N ASN A 337 40.33 47.03 13.31
CA ASN A 337 39.33 47.29 12.26
C ASN A 337 39.84 47.13 10.81
N GLU A 338 41.07 46.68 10.55
CA GLU A 338 41.55 46.35 9.22
C GLU A 338 41.41 44.85 8.95
N GLU A 339 41.02 44.49 7.71
CA GLU A 339 40.95 43.10 7.28
C GLU A 339 42.34 42.50 7.16
N ARG A 340 42.59 41.40 7.83
CA ARG A 340 43.86 40.67 7.82
C ARG A 340 43.82 39.35 7.10
N LYS A 341 42.68 38.68 7.18
CA LYS A 341 42.54 37.35 6.59
C LYS A 341 41.06 36.99 6.34
N VAL A 342 40.80 36.48 5.14
CA VAL A 342 39.54 35.90 4.77
C VAL A 342 39.73 34.41 4.53
N ILE A 343 38.88 33.58 5.09
CA ILE A 343 38.78 32.17 4.80
C ILE A 343 37.46 31.96 4.04
N GLY A 344 37.58 31.64 2.75
CA GLY A 344 36.45 31.26 1.91
C GLY A 344 36.11 29.78 2.03
N GLU A 345 35.01 29.38 1.41
CA GLU A 345 34.45 28.03 1.50
C GLU A 345 35.44 26.94 1.09
N SER A 346 36.28 27.16 0.10
CA SER A 346 37.30 26.22 -0.38
C SER A 346 38.38 25.86 0.65
N SER A 347 38.55 26.70 1.68
CA SER A 347 39.53 26.52 2.76
C SER A 347 38.89 25.98 4.06
N ILE A 348 37.60 25.74 4.05
CA ILE A 348 36.82 25.22 5.20
C ILE A 348 36.59 23.74 4.99
N THR A 349 37.07 22.91 5.91
CA THR A 349 36.84 21.47 5.86
C THR A 349 35.36 21.19 6.15
N SER A 350 34.70 20.46 5.25
CA SER A 350 33.29 20.08 5.37
C SER A 350 33.12 18.56 5.43
N SER A 351 32.24 18.09 6.26
CA SER A 351 31.84 16.68 6.39
C SER A 351 30.36 16.53 6.74
N VAL A 352 29.88 15.31 6.69
CA VAL A 352 28.56 14.95 7.21
C VAL A 352 28.75 14.14 8.49
N ILE A 353 27.96 14.42 9.50
CA ILE A 353 28.02 13.69 10.78
C ILE A 353 27.55 12.26 10.54
N ALA A 354 28.50 11.32 10.52
CA ALA A 354 28.27 9.90 10.25
C ALA A 354 27.99 9.06 11.50
N ASP A 355 28.22 9.62 12.70
CA ASP A 355 27.95 8.93 13.95
C ASP A 355 26.44 8.76 14.17
N LYS A 356 25.95 7.53 13.99
CA LYS A 356 24.54 7.17 14.19
C LYS A 356 24.04 7.37 15.62
N LYS A 357 24.93 7.56 16.60
CA LYS A 357 24.59 7.88 17.99
C LYS A 357 24.46 9.40 18.23
N SER A 358 24.74 10.24 17.26
CA SER A 358 24.64 11.68 17.37
C SER A 358 23.20 12.15 17.08
N GLU A 359 22.66 13.01 17.94
CA GLU A 359 21.37 13.71 17.70
C GLU A 359 21.36 14.53 16.40
N ARG A 360 22.53 14.73 15.82
CA ARG A 360 22.74 15.48 14.58
C ARG A 360 23.23 14.58 13.44
N TYR A 361 22.98 13.28 13.52
CA TYR A 361 23.30 12.35 12.44
C TYR A 361 22.74 12.86 11.09
N GLY A 362 23.57 12.84 10.06
CA GLY A 362 23.22 13.34 8.74
C GLY A 362 23.23 14.86 8.57
N TRP A 363 23.57 15.63 9.62
CA TRP A 363 23.81 17.05 9.48
C TRP A 363 25.18 17.33 8.87
N TYR A 364 25.36 18.52 8.30
CA TYR A 364 26.62 18.99 7.79
C TYR A 364 27.44 19.63 8.90
N GLU A 365 28.73 19.35 8.93
CA GLU A 365 29.71 20.01 9.80
C GLU A 365 30.76 20.73 8.96
N LYS A 366 31.16 21.91 9.41
CA LYS A 366 32.30 22.66 8.86
C LYS A 366 33.24 23.07 9.97
N TYR A 367 34.53 23.01 9.69
CA TYR A 367 35.57 23.28 10.67
C TYR A 367 36.44 24.48 10.24
N TYR A 368 36.46 25.48 11.09
CA TYR A 368 37.30 26.65 10.97
C TYR A 368 38.48 26.49 11.90
N ASN A 369 39.71 26.55 11.35
CA ASN A 369 40.96 26.38 12.08
C ASN A 369 41.85 27.58 11.86
N PHE A 370 42.03 28.39 12.89
CA PHE A 370 43.01 29.50 12.90
C PHE A 370 44.15 29.13 13.82
N ALA A 371 45.38 29.29 13.29
CA ALA A 371 46.61 29.04 14.01
C ALA A 371 46.98 30.22 14.94
N LYS A 372 47.85 30.02 15.90
CA LYS A 372 48.35 31.10 16.76
C LYS A 372 48.99 32.23 15.93
N LYS A 373 49.69 31.91 14.84
CA LYS A 373 50.32 32.88 13.94
C LYS A 373 49.35 33.90 13.33
N ASP A 374 48.09 33.56 13.22
CA ASP A 374 47.06 34.45 12.70
C ASP A 374 46.75 35.61 13.67
N PHE A 375 47.20 35.51 14.95
CA PHE A 375 46.98 36.45 16.05
C PHE A 375 48.30 36.84 16.78
N GLU A 376 49.43 36.72 16.13
CA GLU A 376 50.75 36.98 16.78
C GLU A 376 51.03 38.45 17.06
N ARG A 377 50.44 39.37 16.32
CA ARG A 377 50.65 40.82 16.55
C ARG A 377 49.71 41.30 17.65
N GLU A 378 50.20 42.20 18.47
CA GLU A 378 49.34 42.88 19.46
C GLU A 378 48.30 43.74 18.76
N GLY A 379 47.11 43.85 19.37
CA GLY A 379 46.00 44.61 18.82
C GLY A 379 44.63 44.04 19.15
N ASP A 380 43.59 44.75 18.74
CA ASP A 380 42.19 44.36 18.89
C ASP A 380 41.79 43.46 17.72
N TYR A 381 41.35 42.24 18.04
CA TYR A 381 40.92 41.24 17.07
C TYR A 381 39.42 41.03 17.10
N ARG A 382 38.86 41.07 15.90
CA ARG A 382 37.47 40.65 15.64
C ARG A 382 37.49 39.52 14.63
N VAL A 383 36.93 38.37 15.01
CA VAL A 383 36.79 37.20 14.13
C VAL A 383 35.34 36.93 13.90
N THR A 384 34.87 37.13 12.67
CA THR A 384 33.50 36.92 12.26
C THR A 384 33.39 35.62 11.48
N PHE A 385 32.53 34.73 11.90
CA PHE A 385 32.14 33.50 11.19
C PHE A 385 30.74 33.69 10.63
N GLN A 386 30.54 33.40 9.35
CA GLN A 386 29.27 33.54 8.67
C GLN A 386 28.88 32.22 8.01
N ALA A 387 27.62 31.80 8.19
CA ALA A 387 27.00 30.64 7.57
C ALA A 387 25.63 31.07 7.05
N ASP A 388 25.46 31.21 5.76
CA ASP A 388 24.30 31.85 5.13
C ASP A 388 24.00 33.22 5.78
N THR A 389 22.84 33.31 6.49
CA THR A 389 22.42 34.53 7.21
C THR A 389 22.79 34.56 8.69
N LYS A 390 23.46 33.52 9.19
CA LYS A 390 23.87 33.42 10.59
C LYS A 390 25.30 33.88 10.75
N GLU A 391 25.54 34.62 11.82
CA GLU A 391 26.87 35.12 12.18
C GLU A 391 27.21 34.78 13.61
N LYS A 392 28.51 34.58 13.85
CA LYS A 392 29.11 34.48 15.17
C LYS A 392 30.37 35.31 15.19
N GLU A 393 30.44 36.21 16.15
CA GLU A 393 31.62 37.07 16.34
C GLU A 393 32.37 36.67 17.63
N LEU A 394 33.70 36.73 17.54
CA LEU A 394 34.62 36.67 18.67
C LEU A 394 35.43 37.94 18.69
N ARG A 395 35.57 38.57 19.85
CA ARG A 395 36.41 39.74 20.08
C ARG A 395 37.38 39.48 21.23
N PHE A 396 38.62 39.89 21.05
CA PHE A 396 39.64 39.81 22.06
C PHE A 396 40.84 40.72 21.70
N VAL A 397 41.56 41.16 22.69
CA VAL A 397 42.81 41.92 22.52
C VAL A 397 43.98 41.00 22.83
N VAL A 398 45.00 41.03 22.00
CA VAL A 398 46.32 40.43 22.31
C VAL A 398 47.23 41.53 22.76
N ASP A 399 47.65 41.47 24.02
CA ASP A 399 48.54 42.42 24.64
C ASP A 399 49.61 41.66 25.45
N ARG A 400 50.89 41.88 25.09
CA ARG A 400 52.05 41.23 25.70
C ARG A 400 52.98 42.23 26.33
N THR A 401 52.72 43.50 26.07
CA THR A 401 53.59 44.60 26.55
C THR A 401 53.31 44.81 28.04
N PRO A 402 54.28 44.56 28.91
CA PRO A 402 54.13 44.87 30.31
C PRO A 402 53.99 46.36 30.54
N PRO A 403 53.24 46.81 31.54
CA PRO A 403 53.19 48.21 31.88
C PRO A 403 54.59 48.69 32.34
N VAL A 404 55.02 49.87 31.92
CA VAL A 404 56.22 50.52 32.36
C VAL A 404 55.86 51.40 33.54
N VAL A 405 56.49 51.12 34.66
CA VAL A 405 56.30 51.90 35.90
C VAL A 405 57.41 52.85 36.08
N HIS A 406 57.11 54.13 36.16
CA HIS A 406 58.03 55.16 36.53
C HIS A 406 57.63 55.71 37.91
N ILE A 407 58.61 55.75 38.81
CA ILE A 407 58.45 56.39 40.10
C ILE A 407 59.19 57.71 40.06
N GLY A 408 58.42 58.77 40.09
CA GLY A 408 59.00 60.13 40.16
C GLY A 408 59.22 60.57 41.61
N ASN A 409 60.08 61.55 41.79
CA ASN A 409 60.41 62.15 43.08
C ASN A 409 61.07 61.17 44.12
N LEU A 410 61.72 60.11 43.63
CA LEU A 410 62.55 59.18 44.40
C LEU A 410 63.99 59.27 43.97
N ASP A 411 64.60 60.49 44.10
CA ASP A 411 65.94 60.80 43.63
C ASP A 411 66.97 60.85 44.78
N LYS A 412 66.52 60.80 46.04
CA LYS A 412 67.38 60.77 47.26
C LYS A 412 67.16 59.48 48.07
N GLN A 413 68.23 59.09 48.76
CA GLN A 413 68.08 57.92 49.70
C GLN A 413 67.54 58.35 51.09
N ILE A 414 67.52 59.61 51.43
CA ILE A 414 67.01 60.17 52.67
C ILE A 414 66.32 61.49 52.33
N TYR A 415 65.08 61.66 52.86
CA TYR A 415 64.27 62.87 52.77
C TYR A 415 64.13 63.48 54.16
N GLU A 416 64.18 64.81 54.20
CA GLU A 416 64.08 65.56 55.47
C GLU A 416 62.62 65.92 55.86
N GLU A 417 61.72 65.73 54.87
CA GLU A 417 60.34 66.05 55.10
C GLU A 417 59.64 64.90 55.89
N LYS A 418 58.66 65.31 56.70
CA LYS A 418 57.85 64.31 57.50
C LYS A 418 56.95 63.49 56.61
N GLU A 419 56.54 63.98 55.46
CA GLU A 419 55.72 63.37 54.46
C GLU A 419 56.31 63.62 53.11
N HIS A 420 56.52 62.57 52.31
CA HIS A 420 57.05 62.72 50.94
C HIS A 420 56.08 62.08 49.95
N GLU A 421 55.60 62.92 48.99
CA GLU A 421 54.75 62.43 47.92
C GLU A 421 55.55 61.99 46.73
N PHE A 422 55.34 60.83 46.25
CA PHE A 422 55.94 60.35 45.00
C PHE A 422 54.82 59.93 44.02
N THR A 423 55.13 60.17 42.77
CA THR A 423 54.20 59.90 41.67
C THR A 423 54.55 58.57 41.03
N ILE A 424 53.59 57.64 40.93
CA ILE A 424 53.70 56.42 40.15
C ILE A 424 52.94 56.63 38.84
N ARG A 425 53.67 56.53 37.70
CA ARG A 425 53.07 56.51 36.41
C ARG A 425 53.24 55.13 35.81
N VAL A 426 52.09 54.50 35.34
CA VAL A 426 52.01 53.14 34.81
C VAL A 426 51.70 53.23 33.33
#